data_f5cb849c2e5473170ac95e619d992007
#
_entry.id   f5cb849c2e5473170ac95e619d992007
#
_cell.length_a   1.000
_cell.length_b   1.000
_cell.length_c   1.000
_cell.angle_alpha   90.00
_cell.angle_beta   90.00
_cell.angle_gamma   90.00
#
_symmetry.space_group_name_H-M   'P 1'
#
loop_
_entity.id
_entity.type
_entity.pdbx_description
1 polymer ?
#
loop_
_entity_poly.entity_id
_entity_poly.type
_entity_poly.pdbx_seq_one_letter_code
_entity_poly.pdbx_strand_id
1 'polypeptide(L)'
;MEESLEEDRCGDEEAAAPPQRRPRTYIHRNREEATARLERDYFSRNPVWGDIYFRLRFRMSHALFLHIANTLAAREKYFREGFDAIGRPSHTTLQKCTAAIRHIATGQTADSFDEYLHVGEFNRRLCLLKFCKGVRAAFTDEFLKKPTTADCKFLLQLHEQAHGFHRMLGRVDCMHWQLKNCPVA
;
A
#
# COMPACT_ATOMS: atom_id res chain seq x y z
N MET A 1 -73.85 11.09 25.07
CA MET A 1 -72.79 10.87 24.08
C MET A 1 -71.60 11.69 24.53
N GLU A 2 -70.78 11.09 25.35
CA GLU A 2 -69.51 11.69 25.86
C GLU A 2 -68.34 11.15 25.02
N GLU A 3 -67.70 12.03 24.29
CA GLU A 3 -66.47 11.77 23.59
C GLU A 3 -65.36 11.91 24.57
N SER A 4 -64.71 10.79 24.91
CA SER A 4 -63.44 10.74 25.69
C SER A 4 -62.25 11.07 24.80
N LEU A 5 -61.60 12.18 25.12
CA LEU A 5 -60.34 12.59 24.54
C LEU A 5 -59.22 11.70 25.15
N GLU A 6 -58.59 10.86 24.32
CA GLU A 6 -57.33 10.16 24.65
C GLU A 6 -56.16 11.16 24.58
N GLU A 7 -55.56 11.39 25.73
CA GLU A 7 -54.31 12.16 25.86
C GLU A 7 -53.15 11.30 25.36
N ASP A 8 -52.58 11.69 24.22
CA ASP A 8 -51.30 11.17 23.72
C ASP A 8 -50.15 11.52 24.69
N ARG A 9 -49.69 10.53 25.44
CA ARG A 9 -48.48 10.62 26.20
C ARG A 9 -47.29 10.60 25.26
N CYS A 10 -46.72 11.77 25.01
CA CYS A 10 -45.40 11.95 24.40
C CYS A 10 -44.36 11.31 25.35
N GLY A 11 -43.77 10.17 24.90
CA GLY A 11 -42.69 9.52 25.62
C GLY A 11 -41.43 10.36 25.51
N ASP A 12 -40.91 10.79 26.66
CA ASP A 12 -39.60 11.41 26.74
C ASP A 12 -38.53 10.39 26.29
N GLU A 13 -38.02 10.52 25.06
CA GLU A 13 -36.85 9.80 24.59
C GLU A 13 -35.63 10.33 25.39
N GLU A 14 -35.22 9.56 26.40
CA GLU A 14 -34.00 9.78 27.17
C GLU A 14 -32.80 9.72 26.22
N ALA A 15 -32.29 10.90 25.89
CA ALA A 15 -31.13 11.03 25.01
C ALA A 15 -29.93 10.25 25.57
N ALA A 16 -29.59 9.14 24.95
CA ALA A 16 -28.47 8.29 25.33
C ALA A 16 -27.18 9.13 25.37
N ALA A 17 -26.50 9.12 26.51
CA ALA A 17 -25.24 9.83 26.71
C ALA A 17 -24.21 9.41 25.61
N PRO A 18 -23.46 10.36 25.03
CA PRO A 18 -22.50 10.03 23.99
C PRO A 18 -21.46 9.02 24.49
N PRO A 19 -21.10 8.02 23.66
CA PRO A 19 -20.20 6.95 24.09
C PRO A 19 -18.87 7.53 24.57
N GLN A 20 -18.48 7.21 25.80
CA GLN A 20 -17.21 7.64 26.39
C GLN A 20 -16.06 7.10 25.52
N ARG A 21 -15.30 8.00 24.90
CA ARG A 21 -14.12 7.65 24.11
C ARG A 21 -13.06 7.08 25.06
N ARG A 22 -12.73 5.80 24.89
CA ARG A 22 -11.63 5.18 25.63
C ARG A 22 -10.33 5.96 25.35
N PRO A 23 -9.51 6.27 26.36
CA PRO A 23 -8.23 6.92 26.17
C PRO A 23 -7.36 6.06 25.23
N ARG A 24 -6.72 6.70 24.24
CA ARG A 24 -5.83 6.00 23.30
C ARG A 24 -4.58 5.56 24.05
N THR A 25 -4.29 4.27 24.05
CA THR A 25 -3.01 3.75 24.56
C THR A 25 -1.89 4.19 23.62
N TYR A 26 -0.93 4.94 24.14
CA TYR A 26 0.24 5.36 23.37
C TYR A 26 1.27 4.22 23.36
N ILE A 27 1.61 3.72 22.19
CA ILE A 27 2.69 2.75 21.98
C ILE A 27 3.93 3.53 21.54
N HIS A 28 4.98 3.50 22.34
CA HIS A 28 6.26 4.12 21.99
C HIS A 28 6.94 3.26 20.92
N ARG A 29 7.00 3.78 19.68
CA ARG A 29 7.68 3.13 18.55
C ARG A 29 9.00 3.81 18.27
N ASN A 30 10.10 3.10 18.44
CA ASN A 30 11.44 3.59 18.10
C ASN A 30 11.64 3.52 16.58
N ARG A 31 11.31 4.62 15.87
CA ARG A 31 11.36 4.68 14.40
C ARG A 31 12.80 4.63 13.88
N GLU A 32 13.74 5.21 14.61
CA GLU A 32 15.16 5.27 14.23
C GLU A 32 15.78 3.87 14.26
N GLU A 33 15.51 3.11 15.30
CA GLU A 33 15.97 1.72 15.40
C GLU A 33 15.41 0.86 14.26
N ALA A 34 14.13 1.01 13.93
CA ALA A 34 13.51 0.29 12.82
C ALA A 34 14.13 0.69 11.48
N THR A 35 14.48 1.97 11.29
CA THR A 35 15.21 2.44 10.10
C THR A 35 16.58 1.80 10.02
N ALA A 36 17.38 1.89 11.08
CA ALA A 36 18.72 1.32 11.11
C ALA A 36 18.71 -0.21 10.88
N ARG A 37 17.71 -0.91 11.44
CA ARG A 37 17.53 -2.35 11.20
C ARG A 37 17.20 -2.63 9.74
N LEU A 38 16.25 -1.90 9.15
CA LEU A 38 15.86 -2.06 7.75
C LEU A 38 17.05 -1.81 6.79
N GLU A 39 17.82 -0.75 7.05
CA GLU A 39 19.02 -0.43 6.26
C GLU A 39 20.07 -1.52 6.35
N ARG A 40 20.41 -1.97 7.55
CA ARG A 40 21.36 -3.06 7.77
C ARG A 40 20.90 -4.35 7.09
N ASP A 41 19.64 -4.66 7.17
CA ASP A 41 19.09 -5.93 6.71
C ASP A 41 19.01 -6.02 5.18
N TYR A 42 18.73 -4.90 4.48
CA TYR A 42 18.43 -4.91 3.05
C TYR A 42 19.15 -3.86 2.20
N PHE A 43 19.52 -2.71 2.76
CA PHE A 43 19.97 -1.56 1.97
C PHE A 43 21.41 -1.15 2.23
N SER A 44 22.10 -1.77 3.17
CA SER A 44 23.53 -1.54 3.41
C SER A 44 24.39 -2.11 2.26
N ARG A 45 25.66 -1.71 2.21
CA ARG A 45 26.62 -2.23 1.23
C ARG A 45 26.78 -3.76 1.32
N ASN A 46 26.72 -4.31 2.53
CA ASN A 46 26.74 -5.75 2.79
C ASN A 46 25.49 -6.13 3.58
N PRO A 47 24.35 -6.31 2.91
CA PRO A 47 23.08 -6.55 3.61
C PRO A 47 23.06 -7.95 4.22
N VAL A 48 22.39 -8.09 5.37
CA VAL A 48 22.17 -9.40 6.01
C VAL A 48 21.40 -10.34 5.07
N TRP A 49 20.44 -9.78 4.34
CA TRP A 49 19.62 -10.52 3.38
C TRP A 49 19.98 -10.09 1.96
N GLY A 50 20.74 -10.94 1.26
CA GLY A 50 21.15 -10.69 -0.12
C GLY A 50 20.00 -10.69 -1.13
N ASP A 51 20.33 -10.47 -2.40
CA ASP A 51 19.38 -10.24 -3.51
C ASP A 51 18.30 -11.33 -3.66
N ILE A 52 18.65 -12.60 -3.40
CA ILE A 52 17.68 -13.71 -3.49
C ILE A 52 16.55 -13.51 -2.48
N TYR A 53 16.91 -13.21 -1.23
CA TYR A 53 15.93 -12.95 -0.17
C TYR A 53 15.16 -11.64 -0.38
N PHE A 54 15.84 -10.62 -0.94
CA PHE A 54 15.18 -9.38 -1.31
C PHE A 54 14.09 -9.64 -2.33
N ARG A 55 14.39 -10.33 -3.43
CA ARG A 55 13.41 -10.69 -4.47
C ARG A 55 12.27 -11.56 -3.93
N LEU A 56 12.57 -12.49 -3.04
CA LEU A 56 11.56 -13.33 -2.41
C LEU A 56 10.56 -12.51 -1.59
N ARG A 57 11.04 -11.52 -0.84
CA ARG A 57 10.23 -10.73 0.11
C ARG A 57 9.56 -9.52 -0.51
N PHE A 58 10.19 -8.88 -1.49
CA PHE A 58 9.70 -7.66 -2.14
C PHE A 58 9.11 -7.91 -3.52
N ARG A 59 9.26 -9.12 -4.07
CA ARG A 59 8.79 -9.52 -5.43
C ARG A 59 9.35 -8.67 -6.56
N MET A 60 10.46 -7.99 -6.32
CA MET A 60 11.16 -7.15 -7.30
C MET A 60 12.66 -7.11 -7.03
N SER A 61 13.46 -6.58 -7.98
CA SER A 61 14.87 -6.35 -7.77
C SER A 61 15.13 -5.16 -6.84
N HIS A 62 16.27 -5.16 -6.18
CA HIS A 62 16.71 -4.04 -5.34
C HIS A 62 16.78 -2.71 -6.12
N ALA A 63 17.31 -2.75 -7.34
CA ALA A 63 17.41 -1.57 -8.20
C ALA A 63 16.03 -0.99 -8.55
N LEU A 64 15.05 -1.83 -8.87
CA LEU A 64 13.68 -1.40 -9.15
C LEU A 64 13.02 -0.77 -7.91
N PHE A 65 13.22 -1.38 -6.74
CA PHE A 65 12.71 -0.83 -5.48
C PHE A 65 13.24 0.58 -5.24
N LEU A 66 14.56 0.78 -5.35
CA LEU A 66 15.19 2.08 -5.15
C LEU A 66 14.74 3.09 -6.20
N HIS A 67 14.60 2.68 -7.46
CA HIS A 67 14.07 3.56 -8.52
C HIS A 67 12.67 4.06 -8.17
N ILE A 68 11.76 3.18 -7.74
CA ILE A 68 10.41 3.56 -7.31
C ILE A 68 10.46 4.48 -6.10
N ALA A 69 11.22 4.12 -5.07
CA ALA A 69 11.31 4.89 -3.82
C ALA A 69 11.83 6.32 -4.08
N ASN A 70 12.89 6.45 -4.87
CA ASN A 70 13.48 7.74 -5.23
C ASN A 70 12.51 8.58 -6.08
N THR A 71 11.83 7.97 -7.04
CA THR A 71 10.81 8.65 -7.86
C THR A 71 9.67 9.19 -7.02
N LEU A 72 9.19 8.39 -6.06
CA LEU A 72 8.12 8.82 -5.14
C LEU A 72 8.59 9.93 -4.20
N ALA A 73 9.81 9.84 -3.65
CA ALA A 73 10.36 10.90 -2.80
C ALA A 73 10.54 12.22 -3.54
N ALA A 74 10.91 12.18 -4.83
CA ALA A 74 11.03 13.37 -5.65
C ALA A 74 9.67 14.05 -5.94
N ARG A 75 8.64 13.25 -6.26
CA ARG A 75 7.32 13.73 -6.71
C ARG A 75 6.34 14.02 -5.58
N GLU A 76 6.32 13.19 -4.53
CA GLU A 76 5.28 13.18 -3.51
C GLU A 76 5.81 13.64 -2.14
N LYS A 77 5.29 14.75 -1.62
CA LYS A 77 5.66 15.27 -0.29
C LYS A 77 5.53 14.22 0.82
N TYR A 78 4.53 13.33 0.72
CA TYR A 78 4.30 12.28 1.71
C TYR A 78 5.50 11.33 1.88
N PHE A 79 6.24 11.03 0.81
CA PHE A 79 7.39 10.12 0.85
C PHE A 79 8.68 10.81 1.29
N ARG A 80 8.73 12.13 1.28
CA ARG A 80 9.92 12.87 1.77
C ARG A 80 10.09 12.66 3.26
N GLU A 81 11.33 12.69 3.69
CA GLU A 81 11.66 12.73 5.10
C GLU A 81 11.30 14.12 5.68
N GLY A 82 10.95 14.14 6.95
CA GLY A 82 10.54 15.37 7.62
C GLY A 82 10.30 15.11 9.10
N PHE A 83 9.81 16.09 9.78
CA PHE A 83 9.47 16.02 11.21
C PHE A 83 7.96 16.18 11.38
N ASP A 84 7.42 15.55 12.43
CA ASP A 84 6.05 15.79 12.85
C ASP A 84 5.92 17.12 13.61
N ALA A 85 4.69 17.51 13.98
CA ALA A 85 4.42 18.77 14.67
C ALA A 85 5.13 18.89 16.03
N ILE A 86 5.67 17.81 16.58
CA ILE A 86 6.36 17.75 17.87
C ILE A 86 7.89 17.63 17.66
N GLY A 87 8.37 17.73 16.43
CA GLY A 87 9.79 17.63 16.10
C GLY A 87 10.34 16.19 16.06
N ARG A 88 9.49 15.16 16.02
CA ARG A 88 9.94 13.75 15.88
C ARG A 88 10.15 13.41 14.40
N PRO A 89 11.22 12.66 14.07
CA PRO A 89 11.43 12.25 12.68
C PRO A 89 10.24 11.43 12.16
N SER A 90 9.83 11.72 10.92
CA SER A 90 8.82 10.92 10.22
C SER A 90 9.43 9.57 9.83
N HIS A 91 8.58 8.63 9.42
CA HIS A 91 9.09 7.41 8.78
C HIS A 91 9.87 7.76 7.51
N THR A 92 10.99 7.09 7.27
CA THR A 92 11.81 7.29 6.08
C THR A 92 11.08 6.82 4.81
N THR A 93 11.54 7.27 3.65
CA THR A 93 11.03 6.82 2.35
C THR A 93 11.12 5.30 2.22
N LEU A 94 12.24 4.71 2.66
CA LEU A 94 12.45 3.26 2.62
C LEU A 94 11.44 2.52 3.49
N GLN A 95 11.18 2.98 4.72
CA GLN A 95 10.17 2.38 5.59
C GLN A 95 8.76 2.45 4.98
N LYS A 96 8.37 3.61 4.44
CA LYS A 96 7.05 3.81 3.82
C LYS A 96 6.86 2.91 2.60
N CYS A 97 7.86 2.85 1.71
CA CYS A 97 7.82 1.98 0.53
C CYS A 97 7.87 0.50 0.91
N THR A 98 8.71 0.11 1.88
CA THR A 98 8.77 -1.27 2.38
C THR A 98 7.43 -1.71 2.95
N ALA A 99 6.78 -0.88 3.76
CA ALA A 99 5.47 -1.18 4.33
C ALA A 99 4.42 -1.44 3.23
N ALA A 100 4.39 -0.60 2.19
CA ALA A 100 3.45 -0.73 1.09
C ALA A 100 3.74 -1.96 0.21
N ILE A 101 4.99 -2.13 -0.21
CA ILE A 101 5.39 -3.21 -1.12
C ILE A 101 5.24 -4.57 -0.45
N ARG A 102 5.65 -4.73 0.80
CA ARG A 102 5.48 -6.00 1.52
C ARG A 102 4.01 -6.34 1.74
N HIS A 103 3.17 -5.36 1.99
CA HIS A 103 1.72 -5.58 2.08
C HIS A 103 1.16 -6.12 0.75
N ILE A 104 1.54 -5.54 -0.38
CA ILE A 104 1.14 -6.01 -1.72
C ILE A 104 1.71 -7.42 -2.00
N ALA A 105 2.99 -7.64 -1.68
CA ALA A 105 3.69 -8.88 -1.99
C ALA A 105 3.18 -10.10 -1.21
N THR A 106 2.68 -9.90 0.01
CA THR A 106 2.28 -10.99 0.91
C THR A 106 0.77 -11.11 1.09
N GLY A 107 0.00 -10.07 0.78
CA GLY A 107 -1.44 -10.03 1.06
C GLY A 107 -1.79 -10.10 2.55
N GLN A 108 -0.80 -9.99 3.43
CA GLN A 108 -1.00 -10.08 4.87
C GLN A 108 -1.69 -8.84 5.44
N THR A 109 -2.33 -9.01 6.59
CA THR A 109 -2.98 -7.91 7.30
C THR A 109 -1.96 -6.83 7.68
N ALA A 110 -2.44 -5.60 7.85
CA ALA A 110 -1.60 -4.47 8.21
C ALA A 110 -0.84 -4.66 9.54
N ASP A 111 -1.22 -5.60 10.38
CA ASP A 111 -0.61 -5.86 11.69
C ASP A 111 0.70 -6.68 11.64
N SER A 112 0.86 -7.52 10.61
CA SER A 112 1.96 -8.50 10.52
C SER A 112 3.38 -7.92 10.55
N PHE A 113 3.58 -6.63 10.27
CA PHE A 113 4.90 -6.01 10.17
C PHE A 113 5.11 -4.85 11.16
N ASP A 114 4.19 -4.65 12.13
CA ASP A 114 4.31 -3.55 13.09
C ASP A 114 5.58 -3.67 13.94
N GLU A 115 5.89 -4.87 14.39
CA GLU A 115 7.08 -5.17 15.21
C GLU A 115 8.41 -4.92 14.45
N TYR A 116 8.43 -5.16 13.15
CA TYR A 116 9.65 -4.98 12.35
C TYR A 116 9.85 -3.54 11.87
N LEU A 117 8.80 -2.91 11.36
CA LEU A 117 8.89 -1.57 10.75
C LEU A 117 8.54 -0.44 11.72
N HIS A 118 7.98 -0.76 12.88
CA HIS A 118 7.46 0.20 13.86
C HIS A 118 6.46 1.21 13.24
N VAL A 119 5.74 0.78 12.20
CA VAL A 119 4.73 1.58 11.49
C VAL A 119 3.34 1.13 11.92
N GLY A 120 2.60 1.94 12.67
CA GLY A 120 1.26 1.61 13.14
C GLY A 120 0.25 1.37 12.01
N GLU A 121 -0.81 0.61 12.28
CA GLU A 121 -1.80 0.15 11.30
C GLU A 121 -2.35 1.27 10.41
N PHE A 122 -2.77 2.38 10.98
CA PHE A 122 -3.27 3.52 10.21
C PHE A 122 -2.24 4.04 9.21
N ASN A 123 -1.00 4.22 9.64
CA ASN A 123 0.08 4.71 8.78
C ASN A 123 0.41 3.72 7.66
N ARG A 124 0.32 2.42 7.89
CA ARG A 124 0.55 1.40 6.85
C ARG A 124 -0.53 1.41 5.78
N ARG A 125 -1.80 1.54 6.16
CA ARG A 125 -2.90 1.72 5.20
C ARG A 125 -2.69 2.99 4.38
N LEU A 126 -2.26 4.07 5.02
CA LEU A 126 -1.95 5.32 4.34
C LEU A 126 -0.74 5.19 3.42
N CYS A 127 0.33 4.50 3.84
CA CYS A 127 1.48 4.17 3.00
C CYS A 127 1.06 3.42 1.74
N LEU A 128 0.25 2.37 1.88
CA LEU A 128 -0.25 1.59 0.75
C LEU A 128 -1.05 2.46 -0.23
N LEU A 129 -2.02 3.23 0.28
CA LEU A 129 -2.85 4.10 -0.55
C LEU A 129 -2.02 5.13 -1.30
N LYS A 130 -1.11 5.82 -0.60
CA LYS A 130 -0.24 6.83 -1.19
C LYS A 130 0.76 6.22 -2.16
N PHE A 131 1.29 5.04 -1.86
CA PHE A 131 2.19 4.30 -2.75
C PHE A 131 1.50 3.95 -4.06
N CYS A 132 0.33 3.32 -4.04
CA CYS A 132 -0.40 2.96 -5.24
C CYS A 132 -0.77 4.18 -6.09
N LYS A 133 -1.22 5.28 -5.45
CA LYS A 133 -1.53 6.53 -6.16
C LYS A 133 -0.28 7.16 -6.76
N GLY A 134 0.82 7.20 -6.02
CA GLY A 134 2.08 7.78 -6.46
C GLY A 134 2.72 7.00 -7.61
N VAL A 135 2.77 5.67 -7.51
CA VAL A 135 3.28 4.81 -8.60
C VAL A 135 2.44 4.99 -9.86
N ARG A 136 1.11 4.96 -9.74
CA ARG A 136 0.25 5.22 -10.88
C ARG A 136 0.52 6.58 -11.53
N ALA A 137 0.59 7.64 -10.73
CA ALA A 137 0.85 8.99 -11.23
C ALA A 137 2.26 9.16 -11.83
N ALA A 138 3.25 8.41 -11.32
CA ALA A 138 4.62 8.51 -11.80
C ALA A 138 4.88 7.76 -13.11
N PHE A 139 4.23 6.61 -13.31
CA PHE A 139 4.60 5.65 -14.33
C PHE A 139 3.52 5.36 -15.38
N THR A 140 2.30 5.91 -15.24
CA THR A 140 1.20 5.68 -16.19
C THR A 140 1.58 6.10 -17.61
N ASP A 141 2.16 7.29 -17.76
CA ASP A 141 2.45 7.84 -19.08
C ASP A 141 3.53 7.04 -19.85
N GLU A 142 4.39 6.36 -19.11
CA GLU A 142 5.44 5.53 -19.68
C GLU A 142 4.98 4.10 -19.98
N PHE A 143 4.31 3.47 -19.01
CA PHE A 143 4.03 2.03 -19.05
C PHE A 143 2.56 1.66 -19.33
N LEU A 144 1.60 2.57 -19.16
CA LEU A 144 0.17 2.30 -19.38
C LEU A 144 -0.44 3.06 -20.56
N LYS A 145 0.37 3.43 -21.53
CA LYS A 145 -0.10 4.04 -22.78
C LYS A 145 -0.75 3.00 -23.69
N LYS A 146 -1.73 3.45 -24.48
CA LYS A 146 -2.31 2.61 -25.52
C LYS A 146 -1.26 2.28 -26.57
N PRO A 147 -1.15 1.01 -27.02
CA PRO A 147 -0.20 0.64 -28.07
C PRO A 147 -0.53 1.34 -29.37
N THR A 148 0.50 1.83 -30.04
CA THR A 148 0.40 2.38 -31.38
C THR A 148 0.39 1.24 -32.44
N THR A 149 0.06 1.57 -33.69
CA THR A 149 0.14 0.59 -34.79
C THR A 149 1.58 0.04 -34.97
N ALA A 150 2.59 0.87 -34.70
CA ALA A 150 3.99 0.46 -34.75
C ALA A 150 4.31 -0.53 -33.59
N ASP A 151 3.84 -0.26 -32.38
CA ASP A 151 4.00 -1.17 -31.24
C ASP A 151 3.32 -2.52 -31.51
N CYS A 152 2.12 -2.52 -32.09
CA CYS A 152 1.42 -3.75 -32.46
C CYS A 152 2.22 -4.57 -33.50
N LYS A 153 2.76 -3.93 -34.54
CA LYS A 153 3.61 -4.61 -35.51
C LYS A 153 4.87 -5.19 -34.90
N PHE A 154 5.53 -4.42 -34.01
CA PHE A 154 6.71 -4.89 -33.28
C PHE A 154 6.40 -6.10 -32.39
N LEU A 155 5.29 -6.07 -31.63
CA LEU A 155 4.88 -7.18 -30.79
C LEU A 155 4.54 -8.44 -31.61
N LEU A 156 3.86 -8.29 -32.75
CA LEU A 156 3.58 -9.41 -33.64
C LEU A 156 4.87 -10.08 -34.13
N GLN A 157 5.84 -9.29 -34.58
CA GLN A 157 7.14 -9.81 -35.04
C GLN A 157 7.93 -10.47 -33.88
N LEU A 158 7.94 -9.84 -32.68
CA LEU A 158 8.61 -10.37 -31.49
C LEU A 158 8.06 -11.74 -31.11
N HIS A 159 6.75 -11.89 -31.04
CA HIS A 159 6.11 -13.16 -30.68
C HIS A 159 6.27 -14.23 -31.76
N GLU A 160 6.27 -13.85 -33.00
CA GLU A 160 6.55 -14.76 -34.14
C GLU A 160 7.99 -15.30 -34.07
N GLN A 161 8.97 -14.41 -33.86
CA GLN A 161 10.39 -14.78 -33.81
C GLN A 161 10.74 -15.57 -32.54
N ALA A 162 10.24 -15.14 -31.38
CA ALA A 162 10.59 -15.72 -30.08
C ALA A 162 9.83 -17.03 -29.77
N HIS A 163 8.60 -17.16 -30.24
CA HIS A 163 7.70 -18.23 -29.83
C HIS A 163 7.04 -18.99 -31.00
N GLY A 164 7.27 -18.59 -32.25
CA GLY A 164 6.64 -19.19 -33.42
C GLY A 164 5.13 -18.92 -33.56
N PHE A 165 4.59 -17.97 -32.77
CA PHE A 165 3.16 -17.64 -32.82
C PHE A 165 2.88 -16.49 -33.77
N HIS A 166 2.37 -16.82 -34.95
CA HIS A 166 1.97 -15.83 -35.94
C HIS A 166 0.76 -15.01 -35.44
N ARG A 167 0.84 -13.70 -35.57
CA ARG A 167 -0.24 -12.75 -35.23
C ARG A 167 -0.64 -12.69 -33.74
N MET A 168 0.23 -13.12 -32.82
CA MET A 168 -0.01 -13.03 -31.39
C MET A 168 0.35 -11.64 -30.88
N LEU A 169 -0.64 -10.83 -30.49
CA LEU A 169 -0.44 -9.49 -29.91
C LEU A 169 -0.01 -9.51 -28.43
N GLY A 170 -0.28 -10.59 -27.73
CA GLY A 170 0.00 -10.73 -26.31
C GLY A 170 -0.73 -11.93 -25.73
N ARG A 171 -0.64 -12.07 -24.43
CA ARG A 171 -1.36 -13.10 -23.66
C ARG A 171 -2.20 -12.46 -22.58
N VAL A 172 -3.34 -13.08 -22.28
CA VAL A 172 -4.18 -12.71 -21.14
C VAL A 172 -3.94 -13.73 -20.04
N ASP A 173 -3.59 -13.24 -18.86
CA ASP A 173 -3.49 -14.07 -17.65
C ASP A 173 -4.73 -13.83 -16.77
N CYS A 174 -5.39 -14.91 -16.36
CA CYS A 174 -6.59 -14.86 -15.54
C CYS A 174 -6.37 -15.64 -14.26
N MET A 175 -6.72 -15.05 -13.13
CA MET A 175 -6.64 -15.69 -11.82
C MET A 175 -7.96 -15.57 -11.07
N HIS A 176 -8.41 -16.68 -10.48
CA HIS A 176 -9.57 -16.66 -9.58
C HIS A 176 -9.17 -16.21 -8.18
N TRP A 177 -9.84 -15.18 -7.68
CA TRP A 177 -9.69 -14.72 -6.30
C TRP A 177 -10.92 -15.09 -5.49
N GLN A 178 -10.74 -15.85 -4.41
CA GLN A 178 -11.80 -16.04 -3.42
C GLN A 178 -11.84 -14.84 -2.47
N LEU A 179 -12.88 -14.04 -2.57
CA LEU A 179 -13.19 -13.03 -1.56
C LEU A 179 -13.92 -13.71 -0.40
N LYS A 180 -13.21 -13.95 0.71
CA LYS A 180 -13.79 -14.58 1.91
C LYS A 180 -14.98 -13.81 2.51
N ASN A 181 -15.05 -12.51 2.29
CA ASN A 181 -16.09 -11.62 2.81
C ASN A 181 -16.79 -10.87 1.67
N CYS A 182 -17.08 -11.54 0.56
CA CYS A 182 -17.87 -10.94 -0.50
C CYS A 182 -19.28 -10.64 0.03
N PRO A 183 -19.76 -9.39 -0.03
CA PRO A 183 -21.18 -9.11 0.29
C PRO A 183 -22.04 -9.94 -0.65
N VAL A 184 -22.92 -10.75 -0.07
CA VAL A 184 -23.95 -11.43 -0.85
C VAL A 184 -24.98 -10.38 -1.23
N ALA A 185 -25.24 -10.21 -2.53
CA ALA A 185 -26.26 -9.28 -3.04
C ALA A 185 -27.67 -9.79 -2.73
#